data_f7c844c57ecbb3fe93fb6e26298a807e
#
_entry.id   f7c844c57ecbb3fe93fb6e26298a807e
#
_cell.length_a   1.000
_cell.length_b   1.000
_cell.length_c   1.000
_cell.angle_alpha   90.00
_cell.angle_beta   90.00
_cell.angle_gamma   90.00
#
_symmetry.space_group_name_H-M   'P 1'
#
loop_
_entity.id
_entity.type
_entity.pdbx_description
1 polymer ?
#
loop_
_entity_poly.entity_id
_entity_poly.type
_entity_poly.pdbx_seq_one_letter_code
_entity_poly.pdbx_strand_id
1 'polypeptide(L)'
;MIPGQRVRLRPVEKDDLPRFVKWFSDPELRSFLASYNPLSQAQEERWFDRNVQLGDQQVWAIDVQPADMAVGPWVHIGSCGFHTIDWRSRWGEVGIVIGARDYWGKGYGTDAMQTLAAWAFYTLNLNRVILRVYADNARAIRCYEKVGFREEGRLRQDNFYNGAYRDTLVMGLLREDWDRAAD
;
A
#
# COMPACT_ATOMS: atom_id res chain seq x y z
N MET A 1 -0.61 9.00 -14.33
CA MET A 1 -0.28 7.57 -14.11
C MET A 1 1.21 7.46 -13.83
N ILE A 2 1.59 6.64 -12.85
CA ILE A 2 2.97 6.37 -12.48
C ILE A 2 3.29 4.95 -12.96
N PRO A 3 4.17 4.76 -13.94
CA PRO A 3 4.49 3.43 -14.45
C PRO A 3 5.48 2.72 -13.53
N GLY A 4 5.20 1.44 -13.23
CA GLY A 4 6.14 0.47 -12.67
C GLY A 4 6.65 -0.49 -13.76
N GLN A 5 7.28 -1.59 -13.35
CA GLN A 5 7.74 -2.61 -14.31
C GLN A 5 6.59 -3.49 -14.85
N ARG A 6 5.68 -3.89 -13.97
CA ARG A 6 4.55 -4.79 -14.24
C ARG A 6 3.22 -4.22 -13.77
N VAL A 7 3.26 -3.13 -13.00
CA VAL A 7 2.10 -2.41 -12.50
C VAL A 7 2.07 -0.99 -13.07
N ARG A 8 0.93 -0.35 -12.94
CA ARG A 8 0.82 1.11 -13.01
C ARG A 8 0.00 1.60 -11.83
N LEU A 9 0.35 2.77 -11.31
CA LEU A 9 -0.42 3.46 -10.31
C LEU A 9 -1.22 4.57 -11.01
N ARG A 10 -2.54 4.56 -10.84
CA ARG A 10 -3.44 5.57 -11.39
C ARG A 10 -4.29 6.20 -10.29
N PRO A 11 -4.86 7.39 -10.51
CA PRO A 11 -5.85 7.93 -9.59
C PRO A 11 -6.98 6.91 -9.34
N VAL A 12 -7.51 6.93 -8.11
CA VAL A 12 -8.70 6.17 -7.76
C VAL A 12 -9.93 6.88 -8.33
N GLU A 13 -10.81 6.12 -8.95
CA GLU A 13 -12.07 6.58 -9.52
C GLU A 13 -13.27 6.03 -8.74
N LYS A 14 -14.44 6.68 -8.85
CA LYS A 14 -15.67 6.21 -8.18
C LYS A 14 -16.04 4.77 -8.54
N ASP A 15 -15.74 4.35 -9.76
CA ASP A 15 -16.02 2.99 -10.25
C ASP A 15 -15.12 1.92 -9.60
N ASP A 16 -14.10 2.32 -8.86
CA ASP A 16 -13.26 1.40 -8.09
C ASP A 16 -13.87 1.03 -6.73
N LEU A 17 -14.71 1.90 -6.16
CA LEU A 17 -15.25 1.77 -4.80
C LEU A 17 -15.97 0.45 -4.53
N PRO A 18 -16.77 -0.11 -5.44
CA PRO A 18 -17.38 -1.43 -5.21
C PRO A 18 -16.35 -2.55 -5.00
N ARG A 19 -15.16 -2.47 -5.65
CA ARG A 19 -14.06 -3.41 -5.43
C ARG A 19 -13.44 -3.22 -4.06
N PHE A 20 -13.23 -1.98 -3.61
CA PHE A 20 -12.71 -1.69 -2.28
C PHE A 20 -13.65 -2.21 -1.20
N VAL A 21 -14.96 -1.97 -1.30
CA VAL A 21 -15.96 -2.52 -0.37
C VAL A 21 -15.89 -4.05 -0.32
N LYS A 22 -15.79 -4.73 -1.47
CA LYS A 22 -15.64 -6.17 -1.54
C LYS A 22 -14.36 -6.65 -0.86
N TRP A 23 -13.22 -6.03 -1.16
CA TRP A 23 -11.93 -6.42 -0.60
C TRP A 23 -11.83 -6.14 0.90
N PHE A 24 -12.20 -4.94 1.33
CA PHE A 24 -12.12 -4.56 2.74
C PHE A 24 -13.21 -5.22 3.62
N SER A 25 -14.21 -5.86 3.01
CA SER A 25 -15.16 -6.71 3.71
C SER A 25 -14.75 -8.17 3.81
N ASP A 26 -13.69 -8.58 3.09
CA ASP A 26 -13.14 -9.93 3.15
C ASP A 26 -12.44 -10.17 4.50
N PRO A 27 -12.87 -11.17 5.31
CA PRO A 27 -12.31 -11.41 6.64
C PRO A 27 -10.80 -11.73 6.63
N GLU A 28 -10.32 -12.48 5.63
CA GLU A 28 -8.89 -12.80 5.53
C GLU A 28 -8.06 -11.55 5.21
N LEU A 29 -8.51 -10.73 4.26
CA LEU A 29 -7.82 -9.50 3.96
C LEU A 29 -7.84 -8.53 5.14
N ARG A 30 -8.99 -8.38 5.82
CA ARG A 30 -9.12 -7.52 7.00
C ARG A 30 -8.21 -7.93 8.14
N SER A 31 -7.85 -9.20 8.26
CA SER A 31 -6.91 -9.65 9.29
C SER A 31 -5.56 -8.94 9.21
N PHE A 32 -5.21 -8.37 8.05
CA PHE A 32 -3.97 -7.63 7.82
C PHE A 32 -4.17 -6.11 7.77
N LEU A 33 -5.39 -5.62 7.98
CA LEU A 33 -5.73 -4.20 7.94
C LEU A 33 -6.07 -3.66 9.33
N ALA A 34 -5.91 -2.35 9.50
CA ALA A 34 -6.32 -1.67 10.72
C ALA A 34 -7.86 -1.53 10.87
N SER A 35 -8.62 -1.83 9.81
CA SER A 35 -10.08 -1.76 9.85
C SER A 35 -10.69 -3.00 10.49
N TYR A 36 -11.53 -2.82 11.51
CA TYR A 36 -12.21 -3.92 12.23
C TYR A 36 -13.55 -4.28 11.61
N ASN A 37 -14.24 -3.31 11.04
CA ASN A 37 -15.61 -3.46 10.56
C ASN A 37 -15.65 -3.66 9.05
N PRO A 38 -16.61 -4.46 8.56
CA PRO A 38 -16.95 -4.46 7.14
C PRO A 38 -17.33 -3.03 6.70
N LEU A 39 -16.89 -2.64 5.51
CA LEU A 39 -17.22 -1.33 4.96
C LEU A 39 -18.53 -1.39 4.16
N SER A 40 -19.36 -0.35 4.33
CA SER A 40 -20.49 -0.13 3.45
C SER A 40 -20.10 0.74 2.25
N GLN A 41 -20.83 0.63 1.15
CA GLN A 41 -20.67 1.49 -0.02
C GLN A 41 -20.69 2.98 0.35
N ALA A 42 -21.64 3.39 1.20
CA ALA A 42 -21.78 4.78 1.65
C ALA A 42 -20.61 5.27 2.52
N GLN A 43 -19.90 4.36 3.23
CA GLN A 43 -18.68 4.73 3.97
C GLN A 43 -17.51 4.95 3.01
N GLU A 44 -17.39 4.11 2.00
CA GLU A 44 -16.34 4.21 0.99
C GLU A 44 -16.52 5.45 0.10
N GLU A 45 -17.75 5.77 -0.29
CA GLU A 45 -18.07 7.02 -1.00
C GLU A 45 -17.71 8.26 -0.19
N ARG A 46 -18.01 8.28 1.12
CA ARG A 46 -17.63 9.39 2.00
C ARG A 46 -16.10 9.49 2.17
N TRP A 47 -15.42 8.33 2.22
CA TRP A 47 -13.96 8.32 2.24
C TRP A 47 -13.39 8.90 0.95
N PHE A 48 -13.92 8.50 -0.21
CA PHE A 48 -13.51 9.01 -1.52
C PHE A 48 -13.70 10.53 -1.62
N ASP A 49 -14.88 11.02 -1.27
CA ASP A 49 -15.17 12.45 -1.35
C ASP A 49 -14.23 13.28 -0.45
N ARG A 50 -13.92 12.80 0.75
CA ARG A 50 -13.04 13.52 1.69
C ARG A 50 -11.57 13.44 1.34
N ASN A 51 -11.11 12.28 0.93
CA ASN A 51 -9.68 11.99 0.85
C ASN A 51 -9.13 12.02 -0.57
N VAL A 52 -9.96 11.75 -1.56
CA VAL A 52 -9.55 11.73 -2.97
C VAL A 52 -9.95 13.02 -3.69
N GLN A 53 -11.21 13.47 -3.53
CA GLN A 53 -11.69 14.67 -4.22
C GLN A 53 -11.26 15.99 -3.54
N LEU A 54 -11.30 16.03 -2.19
CA LEU A 54 -11.07 17.26 -1.42
C LEU A 54 -9.74 17.25 -0.70
N GLY A 55 -9.04 16.12 -0.71
CA GLY A 55 -8.02 15.87 0.26
C GLY A 55 -6.60 15.86 -0.24
N ASP A 56 -5.72 15.88 0.75
CA ASP A 56 -4.27 15.80 0.59
C ASP A 56 -3.77 14.35 0.52
N GLN A 57 -4.66 13.34 0.60
CA GLN A 57 -4.25 11.94 0.56
C GLN A 57 -3.89 11.53 -0.86
N GLN A 58 -2.64 11.13 -1.00
CA GLN A 58 -2.14 10.57 -2.24
C GLN A 58 -2.38 9.05 -2.22
N VAL A 59 -3.48 8.63 -2.85
CA VAL A 59 -3.88 7.22 -2.98
C VAL A 59 -4.02 6.87 -4.45
N TRP A 60 -3.49 5.72 -4.82
CA TRP A 60 -3.52 5.20 -6.20
C TRP A 60 -4.12 3.81 -6.25
N ALA A 61 -4.90 3.57 -7.28
CA ALA A 61 -5.27 2.23 -7.71
C ALA A 61 -4.06 1.54 -8.35
N ILE A 62 -3.88 0.26 -8.05
CA ILE A 62 -2.85 -0.59 -8.63
C ILE A 62 -3.50 -1.40 -9.74
N ASP A 63 -3.11 -1.12 -10.97
CA ASP A 63 -3.49 -1.90 -12.13
C ASP A 63 -2.32 -2.76 -12.61
N VAL A 64 -2.63 -3.95 -13.13
CA VAL A 64 -1.68 -4.84 -13.79
C VAL A 64 -2.16 -5.22 -15.18
N GLN A 65 -1.22 -5.48 -16.05
CA GLN A 65 -1.53 -6.15 -17.30
C GLN A 65 -1.21 -7.65 -17.15
N PRO A 66 -2.18 -8.53 -17.42
CA PRO A 66 -1.93 -9.97 -17.36
C PRO A 66 -0.75 -10.36 -18.23
N ALA A 67 0.15 -11.21 -17.70
CA ALA A 67 1.41 -11.55 -18.36
C ALA A 67 1.25 -12.33 -19.68
N ASP A 68 0.09 -12.91 -19.91
CA ASP A 68 -0.31 -13.66 -21.10
C ASP A 68 -0.88 -12.77 -22.23
N MET A 69 -1.05 -11.47 -21.96
CA MET A 69 -1.55 -10.49 -22.92
C MET A 69 -0.51 -9.38 -23.15
N ALA A 70 0.22 -9.45 -24.26
CA ALA A 70 1.12 -8.36 -24.66
C ALA A 70 0.38 -7.03 -24.92
N VAL A 71 -0.92 -7.12 -25.25
CA VAL A 71 -1.86 -5.99 -25.37
C VAL A 71 -3.21 -6.47 -24.85
N GLY A 72 -3.64 -5.97 -23.70
CA GLY A 72 -4.90 -6.37 -23.07
C GLY A 72 -5.40 -5.32 -22.07
N PRO A 73 -6.62 -5.50 -21.56
CA PRO A 73 -7.18 -4.58 -20.58
C PRO A 73 -6.37 -4.63 -19.28
N TRP A 74 -6.16 -3.46 -18.69
CA TRP A 74 -5.60 -3.36 -17.36
C TRP A 74 -6.59 -3.87 -16.31
N VAL A 75 -6.10 -4.64 -15.35
CA VAL A 75 -6.90 -5.22 -14.27
C VAL A 75 -6.56 -4.52 -12.97
N HIS A 76 -7.56 -3.93 -12.32
CA HIS A 76 -7.42 -3.32 -11.01
C HIS A 76 -7.33 -4.40 -9.93
N ILE A 77 -6.19 -4.45 -9.20
CA ILE A 77 -5.90 -5.50 -8.23
C ILE A 77 -5.76 -5.02 -6.79
N GLY A 78 -5.68 -3.72 -6.54
CA GLY A 78 -5.45 -3.19 -5.21
C GLY A 78 -5.23 -1.69 -5.18
N SER A 79 -4.76 -1.18 -4.06
CA SER A 79 -4.41 0.23 -3.88
C SER A 79 -3.16 0.39 -3.03
N CYS A 80 -2.48 1.52 -3.20
CA CYS A 80 -1.39 1.96 -2.34
C CYS A 80 -1.42 3.48 -2.21
N GLY A 81 -0.75 4.01 -1.19
CA GLY A 81 -0.70 5.46 -1.02
C GLY A 81 -0.05 5.88 0.27
N PHE A 82 -0.10 7.17 0.54
CA PHE A 82 0.37 7.77 1.78
C PHE A 82 -0.81 7.97 2.74
N HIS A 83 -0.65 7.52 3.97
CA HIS A 83 -1.57 7.80 5.08
C HIS A 83 -1.31 9.20 5.64
N THR A 84 -0.04 9.60 5.67
CA THR A 84 0.39 10.93 6.10
C THR A 84 1.70 11.31 5.43
N ILE A 85 1.92 12.63 5.25
CA ILE A 85 3.18 13.19 4.78
C ILE A 85 3.53 14.37 5.68
N ASP A 86 4.72 14.35 6.26
CA ASP A 86 5.32 15.51 6.93
C ASP A 86 6.28 16.21 5.95
N TRP A 87 5.81 17.29 5.35
CA TRP A 87 6.57 18.06 4.37
C TRP A 87 7.78 18.76 4.97
N ARG A 88 7.73 19.11 6.26
CA ARG A 88 8.83 19.78 6.95
C ARG A 88 9.99 18.81 7.18
N SER A 89 9.70 17.64 7.70
CA SER A 89 10.70 16.59 7.98
C SER A 89 10.93 15.69 6.77
N ARG A 90 10.15 15.87 5.70
CA ARG A 90 10.22 15.13 4.43
C ARG A 90 10.14 13.61 4.60
N TRP A 91 9.16 13.16 5.36
CA TRP A 91 8.85 11.72 5.46
C TRP A 91 7.38 11.45 5.17
N GLY A 92 7.07 10.22 4.76
CA GLY A 92 5.70 9.77 4.55
C GLY A 92 5.47 8.36 5.05
N GLU A 93 4.28 8.10 5.62
CA GLU A 93 3.83 6.76 5.99
C GLU A 93 2.99 6.19 4.85
N VAL A 94 3.41 5.03 4.33
CA VAL A 94 2.76 4.38 3.20
C VAL A 94 2.01 3.12 3.62
N GLY A 95 0.97 2.79 2.84
CA GLY A 95 0.26 1.53 2.93
C GLY A 95 -0.02 0.95 1.56
N ILE A 96 -0.20 -0.37 1.51
CA ILE A 96 -0.56 -1.11 0.31
C ILE A 96 -1.54 -2.23 0.63
N VAL A 97 -2.48 -2.43 -0.26
CA VAL A 97 -3.41 -3.56 -0.25
C VAL A 97 -3.50 -4.17 -1.64
N ILE A 98 -3.15 -5.44 -1.78
CA ILE A 98 -3.52 -6.25 -2.95
C ILE A 98 -4.82 -6.95 -2.60
N GLY A 99 -5.94 -6.41 -3.09
CA GLY A 99 -7.28 -6.91 -2.78
C GLY A 99 -7.65 -8.16 -3.58
N ALA A 100 -7.16 -8.27 -4.80
CA ALA A 100 -7.39 -9.42 -5.67
C ALA A 100 -6.44 -10.56 -5.29
N ARG A 101 -6.97 -11.60 -4.62
CA ARG A 101 -6.18 -12.73 -4.06
C ARG A 101 -5.39 -13.49 -5.12
N ASP A 102 -5.93 -13.63 -6.32
CA ASP A 102 -5.27 -14.34 -7.44
C ASP A 102 -3.92 -13.71 -7.83
N TYR A 103 -3.67 -12.48 -7.37
CA TYR A 103 -2.43 -11.74 -7.63
C TYR A 103 -1.46 -11.75 -6.45
N TRP A 104 -1.79 -12.43 -5.35
CA TRP A 104 -0.90 -12.57 -4.19
C TRP A 104 0.32 -13.44 -4.50
N GLY A 105 1.47 -13.12 -3.90
CA GLY A 105 2.70 -13.91 -4.03
C GLY A 105 3.40 -13.82 -5.39
N LYS A 106 2.87 -13.03 -6.33
CA LYS A 106 3.39 -12.92 -7.72
C LYS A 106 4.30 -11.71 -7.97
N GLY A 107 4.69 -10.98 -6.91
CA GLY A 107 5.62 -9.85 -6.98
C GLY A 107 4.99 -8.49 -7.28
N TYR A 108 3.69 -8.42 -7.56
CA TYR A 108 3.01 -7.15 -7.88
C TYR A 108 3.03 -6.14 -6.72
N GLY A 109 2.92 -6.62 -5.47
CA GLY A 109 3.04 -5.75 -4.30
C GLY A 109 4.44 -5.14 -4.17
N THR A 110 5.48 -5.90 -4.49
CA THR A 110 6.87 -5.41 -4.48
C THR A 110 7.06 -4.33 -5.54
N ASP A 111 6.61 -4.58 -6.78
CA ASP A 111 6.70 -3.60 -7.87
C ASP A 111 5.90 -2.32 -7.57
N ALA A 112 4.69 -2.44 -7.01
CA ALA A 112 3.90 -1.28 -6.62
C ALA A 112 4.59 -0.45 -5.52
N MET A 113 5.19 -1.10 -4.52
CA MET A 113 5.92 -0.41 -3.45
C MET A 113 7.23 0.21 -3.95
N GLN A 114 7.94 -0.42 -4.89
CA GLN A 114 9.11 0.17 -5.54
C GLN A 114 8.71 1.42 -6.34
N THR A 115 7.62 1.34 -7.09
CA THR A 115 7.08 2.46 -7.86
C THR A 115 6.68 3.63 -6.96
N LEU A 116 6.02 3.33 -5.83
CA LEU A 116 5.62 4.34 -4.85
C LEU A 116 6.81 4.97 -4.14
N ALA A 117 7.84 4.18 -3.78
CA ALA A 117 9.08 4.68 -3.16
C ALA A 117 9.86 5.59 -4.12
N ALA A 118 9.99 5.20 -5.38
CA ALA A 118 10.60 6.04 -6.41
C ALA A 118 9.85 7.38 -6.56
N TRP A 119 8.53 7.35 -6.59
CA TRP A 119 7.68 8.55 -6.61
C TRP A 119 7.90 9.43 -5.38
N ALA A 120 7.97 8.81 -4.18
CA ALA A 120 8.23 9.52 -2.93
C ALA A 120 9.56 10.29 -2.97
N PHE A 121 10.64 9.62 -3.41
CA PHE A 121 11.97 10.18 -3.38
C PHE A 121 12.23 11.18 -4.51
N TYR A 122 11.83 10.86 -5.74
CA TYR A 122 12.21 11.64 -6.92
C TYR A 122 11.17 12.70 -7.32
N THR A 123 9.89 12.48 -6.99
CA THR A 123 8.84 13.45 -7.34
C THR A 123 8.41 14.29 -6.15
N LEU A 124 8.14 13.65 -4.99
CA LEU A 124 7.71 14.37 -3.79
C LEU A 124 8.90 14.91 -2.97
N ASN A 125 10.13 14.57 -3.35
CA ASN A 125 11.36 14.95 -2.65
C ASN A 125 11.36 14.57 -1.17
N LEU A 126 10.75 13.44 -0.81
CA LEU A 126 10.84 12.91 0.54
C LEU A 126 12.25 12.37 0.80
N ASN A 127 12.66 12.38 2.06
CA ASN A 127 13.92 11.82 2.51
C ASN A 127 13.76 10.42 3.11
N ARG A 128 12.52 10.11 3.54
CA ARG A 128 12.23 8.88 4.28
C ARG A 128 10.80 8.41 3.99
N VAL A 129 10.64 7.10 3.85
CA VAL A 129 9.34 6.43 3.79
C VAL A 129 9.26 5.43 4.91
N ILE A 130 8.15 5.41 5.65
CA ILE A 130 7.90 4.44 6.71
C ILE A 130 6.63 3.66 6.42
N LEU A 131 6.48 2.52 7.06
CA LEU A 131 5.26 1.74 7.09
C LEU A 131 5.11 0.99 8.40
N ARG A 132 3.88 0.54 8.68
CA ARG A 132 3.58 -0.37 9.78
C ARG A 132 3.03 -1.66 9.25
N VAL A 133 3.45 -2.77 9.84
CA VAL A 133 3.01 -4.11 9.43
C VAL A 133 2.88 -5.01 10.66
N TYR A 134 1.85 -5.84 10.72
CA TYR A 134 1.72 -6.81 11.80
C TYR A 134 2.83 -7.86 11.71
N ALA A 135 3.42 -8.19 12.85
CA ALA A 135 4.59 -9.07 12.93
C ALA A 135 4.34 -10.49 12.40
N ASP A 136 3.07 -10.91 12.35
CA ASP A 136 2.63 -12.20 11.80
C ASP A 136 2.37 -12.16 10.28
N ASN A 137 2.42 -10.99 9.64
CA ASN A 137 2.25 -10.83 8.19
C ASN A 137 3.57 -11.05 7.43
N ALA A 138 4.10 -12.28 7.50
CA ALA A 138 5.39 -12.62 6.87
C ALA A 138 5.43 -12.36 5.35
N ARG A 139 4.27 -12.39 4.66
CA ARG A 139 4.21 -12.09 3.23
C ARG A 139 4.49 -10.62 2.95
N ALA A 140 3.88 -9.71 3.70
CA ALA A 140 4.10 -8.28 3.55
C ALA A 140 5.51 -7.89 3.99
N ILE A 141 6.01 -8.42 5.11
CA ILE A 141 7.36 -8.16 5.60
C ILE A 141 8.39 -8.51 4.51
N ARG A 142 8.32 -9.72 3.93
CA ARG A 142 9.22 -10.09 2.81
C ARG A 142 9.07 -9.21 1.57
N CYS A 143 7.87 -8.68 1.33
CA CYS A 143 7.67 -7.71 0.25
C CYS A 143 8.45 -6.44 0.52
N TYR A 144 8.33 -5.88 1.73
CA TYR A 144 8.97 -4.64 2.12
C TYR A 144 10.50 -4.77 2.20
N GLU A 145 11.00 -5.87 2.74
CA GLU A 145 12.44 -6.18 2.75
C GLU A 145 13.04 -6.20 1.33
N LYS A 146 12.32 -6.79 0.35
CA LYS A 146 12.75 -6.79 -1.06
C LYS A 146 12.78 -5.40 -1.70
N VAL A 147 11.99 -4.46 -1.21
CA VAL A 147 12.02 -3.05 -1.62
C VAL A 147 13.19 -2.29 -0.98
N GLY A 148 13.71 -2.81 0.14
CA GLY A 148 14.82 -2.22 0.89
C GLY A 148 14.41 -1.63 2.23
N PHE A 149 13.15 -1.79 2.66
CA PHE A 149 12.73 -1.39 4.01
C PHE A 149 13.43 -2.24 5.07
N ARG A 150 13.80 -1.61 6.18
CA ARG A 150 14.40 -2.25 7.35
C ARG A 150 13.51 -2.09 8.57
N GLU A 151 13.48 -3.10 9.46
CA GLU A 151 12.83 -2.98 10.76
C GLU A 151 13.58 -1.93 11.60
N GLU A 152 12.84 -0.96 12.12
CA GLU A 152 13.38 0.11 12.97
C GLU A 152 12.79 0.09 14.37
N GLY A 153 11.71 -0.65 14.56
CA GLY A 153 11.08 -0.81 15.87
C GLY A 153 9.94 -1.79 15.87
N ARG A 154 9.59 -2.23 17.09
CA ARG A 154 8.50 -3.16 17.37
C ARG A 154 7.62 -2.60 18.48
N LEU A 155 6.35 -2.42 18.17
CA LEU A 155 5.31 -2.06 19.13
C LEU A 155 4.69 -3.36 19.66
N ARG A 156 4.98 -3.66 20.91
CA ARG A 156 4.48 -4.91 21.53
C ARG A 156 3.00 -4.79 21.85
N GLN A 157 2.21 -5.83 21.49
CA GLN A 157 0.78 -5.93 21.79
C GLN A 157 -0.03 -4.71 21.30
N ASP A 158 0.38 -4.15 20.18
CA ASP A 158 -0.19 -2.92 19.62
C ASP A 158 -1.57 -3.12 18.99
N ASN A 159 -1.88 -4.35 18.56
CA ASN A 159 -3.13 -4.64 17.89
C ASN A 159 -3.84 -5.85 18.49
N PHE A 160 -5.16 -5.72 18.73
CA PHE A 160 -6.01 -6.82 19.18
C PHE A 160 -6.82 -7.38 18.02
N TYR A 161 -6.70 -8.69 17.76
CA TYR A 161 -7.42 -9.37 16.71
C TYR A 161 -7.76 -10.80 17.13
N ASN A 162 -9.01 -11.23 16.91
CA ASN A 162 -9.50 -12.58 17.21
C ASN A 162 -9.15 -13.10 18.62
N GLY A 163 -9.31 -12.25 19.65
CA GLY A 163 -9.09 -12.63 21.04
C GLY A 163 -7.64 -12.59 21.51
N ALA A 164 -6.69 -12.19 20.67
CA ALA A 164 -5.27 -12.12 21.01
C ALA A 164 -4.64 -10.76 20.63
N TYR A 165 -3.61 -10.37 21.38
CA TYR A 165 -2.77 -9.24 21.01
C TYR A 165 -1.63 -9.68 20.09
N ARG A 166 -1.26 -8.83 19.17
CA ARG A 166 -0.12 -9.04 18.27
C ARG A 166 0.72 -7.77 18.15
N ASP A 167 1.98 -7.97 17.84
CA ASP A 167 2.95 -6.89 17.67
C ASP A 167 2.80 -6.23 16.29
N THR A 168 3.18 -4.96 16.22
CA THR A 168 3.33 -4.21 14.96
C THR A 168 4.81 -3.86 14.78
N LEU A 169 5.36 -4.14 13.60
CA LEU A 169 6.69 -3.68 13.20
C LEU A 169 6.56 -2.31 12.53
N VAL A 170 7.49 -1.43 12.87
CA VAL A 170 7.75 -0.19 12.14
C VAL A 170 8.94 -0.42 11.23
N MET A 171 8.75 -0.23 9.93
CA MET A 171 9.83 -0.37 8.96
C MET A 171 10.06 0.94 8.23
N GLY A 172 11.31 1.24 7.92
CA GLY A 172 11.73 2.47 7.26
C GLY A 172 12.64 2.23 6.07
N LEU A 173 12.59 3.17 5.13
CA LEU A 173 13.47 3.23 3.95
C LEU A 173 13.96 4.66 3.80
N LEU A 174 15.25 4.88 3.79
CA LEU A 174 15.87 6.17 3.54
C LEU A 174 16.18 6.34 2.04
N ARG A 175 16.10 7.56 1.56
CA ARG A 175 16.49 7.89 0.19
C ARG A 175 17.92 7.45 -0.12
N GLU A 176 18.87 7.68 0.78
CA GLU A 176 20.27 7.28 0.56
C GLU A 176 20.46 5.76 0.45
N ASP A 177 19.64 4.95 1.16
CA ASP A 177 19.70 3.49 1.03
C ASP A 177 19.08 3.05 -0.31
N TRP A 178 18.04 3.75 -0.76
CA TRP A 178 17.41 3.53 -2.05
C TRP A 178 18.37 3.83 -3.21
N ASP A 179 19.03 4.99 -3.18
CA ASP A 179 19.94 5.42 -4.23
C ASP A 179 21.17 4.47 -4.31
N ARG A 180 21.72 4.01 -3.17
CA ARG A 180 22.81 3.02 -3.14
C ARG A 180 22.45 1.64 -3.68
N ALA A 181 21.20 1.25 -3.65
CA ALA A 181 20.74 -0.04 -4.18
C ALA A 181 20.48 0.02 -5.69
N ALA A 182 20.40 1.22 -6.28
CA ALA A 182 20.22 1.45 -7.71
C ALA A 182 21.55 1.54 -8.50
N ASP A 183 22.67 1.79 -7.81
CA ASP A 183 24.06 1.79 -8.35
C ASP A 183 24.64 0.36 -8.37
#